data_0e98164b784bf981c1e586bda9f7db58
#
_entry.id   0e98164b784bf981c1e586bda9f7db58
#
_cell.length_a   1.000
_cell.length_b   1.000
_cell.length_c   1.000
_cell.angle_alpha   90.00
_cell.angle_beta   90.00
_cell.angle_gamma   90.00
#
_symmetry.space_group_name_H-M   'P 1'
#
loop_
_entity.id
_entity.type
_entity.pdbx_description
1 polymer ?
#
loop_
_entity_poly.entity_id
_entity_poly.type
_entity_poly.pdbx_seq_one_letter_code
_entity_poly.pdbx_strand_id
1 'polypeptide(L)'
;MTRTLFVGDLHAKADLLPLISRVAQRETAGRMVLLGDVCDDWNVSNNGLIRFFETFTSWYRREAGEREVIPLLGNHDVPYFLKQGSSSYARVRALAPGFKPGAHRKVHELMQNTPFQLAWSDGNILATHAGLTRAWGRRRLGADYRFCFGEKASSSSVSRMNRLRLSLVVYVAFDYAFAVPSHGFAIVSGGP
;
A
#
# COMPACT_ATOMS: atom_id res chain seq x y z
N MET A 1 -13.67 19.93 5.32
CA MET A 1 -13.44 18.49 5.10
C MET A 1 -12.22 18.31 4.22
N THR A 2 -11.34 17.36 4.53
CA THR A 2 -10.13 17.10 3.75
C THR A 2 -10.47 16.21 2.56
N ARG A 3 -10.19 16.67 1.34
CA ARG A 3 -10.28 15.81 0.14
C ARG A 3 -9.18 14.76 0.17
N THR A 4 -9.52 13.53 -0.16
CA THR A 4 -8.59 12.41 -0.22
C THR A 4 -8.46 11.90 -1.65
N LEU A 5 -7.24 11.91 -2.17
CA LEU A 5 -6.89 11.28 -3.44
C LEU A 5 -6.46 9.83 -3.19
N PHE A 6 -7.14 8.88 -3.80
CA PHE A 6 -6.71 7.48 -3.84
C PHE A 6 -5.95 7.22 -5.12
N VAL A 7 -4.79 6.60 -5.00
CA VAL A 7 -3.89 6.26 -6.11
C VAL A 7 -3.74 4.75 -6.16
N GLY A 8 -4.03 4.15 -7.30
CA GLY A 8 -3.83 2.72 -7.54
C GLY A 8 -2.35 2.34 -7.70
N ASP A 9 -2.14 1.16 -8.25
CA ASP A 9 -0.84 0.52 -8.39
C ASP A 9 0.15 1.35 -9.20
N LEU A 10 1.37 1.51 -8.70
CA LEU A 10 2.44 2.25 -9.37
C LEU A 10 3.36 1.37 -10.22
N HIS A 11 3.61 0.16 -9.77
CA HIS A 11 4.47 -0.81 -10.45
C HIS A 11 5.77 -0.20 -10.99
N ALA A 12 6.51 0.48 -10.12
CA ALA A 12 7.79 1.12 -10.42
C ALA A 12 7.78 2.13 -11.58
N LYS A 13 6.62 2.74 -11.91
CA LYS A 13 6.48 3.75 -12.96
C LYS A 13 6.73 5.15 -12.42
N ALA A 14 7.98 5.62 -12.54
CA ALA A 14 8.40 6.90 -11.98
C ALA A 14 7.74 8.11 -12.66
N ASP A 15 7.33 7.98 -13.91
CA ASP A 15 6.61 9.01 -14.69
C ASP A 15 5.21 9.31 -14.14
N LEU A 16 4.61 8.41 -13.37
CA LEU A 16 3.35 8.66 -12.69
C LEU A 16 3.50 9.62 -11.51
N LEU A 17 4.65 9.67 -10.83
CA LEU A 17 4.82 10.48 -9.63
C LEU A 17 4.53 11.98 -9.85
N PRO A 18 5.08 12.65 -10.88
CA PRO A 18 4.73 14.05 -11.15
C PRO A 18 3.28 14.23 -11.60
N LEU A 19 2.67 13.24 -12.22
CA LEU A 19 1.25 13.28 -12.58
C LEU A 19 0.38 13.26 -11.34
N ILE A 20 0.67 12.38 -10.38
CA ILE A 20 -0.02 12.27 -9.09
C ILE A 20 0.05 13.60 -8.34
N SER A 21 1.24 14.23 -8.26
CA SER A 21 1.40 15.55 -7.63
C SER A 21 0.49 16.61 -8.28
N ARG A 22 0.47 16.67 -9.62
CA ARG A 22 -0.39 17.62 -10.35
C ARG A 22 -1.88 17.38 -10.09
N VAL A 23 -2.32 16.11 -10.07
CA VAL A 23 -3.72 15.77 -9.76
C VAL A 23 -4.05 16.18 -8.32
N ALA A 24 -3.20 15.83 -7.36
CA ALA A 24 -3.40 16.20 -5.95
C ALA A 24 -3.49 17.71 -5.75
N GLN A 25 -2.65 18.47 -6.44
CA GLN A 25 -2.67 19.95 -6.38
C GLN A 25 -3.94 20.52 -7.04
N ARG A 26 -4.29 20.08 -8.26
CA ARG A 26 -5.48 20.53 -8.99
C ARG A 26 -6.75 20.29 -8.18
N GLU A 27 -6.85 19.13 -7.54
CA GLU A 27 -8.01 18.73 -6.74
C GLU A 27 -7.95 19.25 -5.30
N THR A 28 -6.93 20.03 -4.95
CA THR A 28 -6.72 20.51 -3.57
C THR A 28 -6.80 19.40 -2.52
N ALA A 29 -6.22 18.23 -2.85
CA ALA A 29 -6.22 17.08 -1.97
C ALA A 29 -5.29 17.32 -0.77
N GLY A 30 -5.85 17.37 0.42
CA GLY A 30 -5.09 17.46 1.68
C GLY A 30 -4.57 16.11 2.15
N ARG A 31 -5.03 15.02 1.51
CA ARG A 31 -4.59 13.65 1.79
C ARG A 31 -4.43 12.85 0.52
N MET A 32 -3.44 11.95 0.52
CA MET A 32 -3.19 11.00 -0.55
C MET A 32 -3.01 9.60 0.05
N VAL A 33 -3.76 8.62 -0.43
CA VAL A 33 -3.65 7.21 -0.06
C VAL A 33 -3.17 6.44 -1.27
N LEU A 34 -1.94 5.91 -1.21
CA LEU A 34 -1.40 5.01 -2.22
C LEU A 34 -1.87 3.59 -1.87
N LEU A 35 -2.62 2.96 -2.76
CA LEU A 35 -3.32 1.70 -2.46
C LEU A 35 -2.41 0.46 -2.48
N GLY A 36 -1.11 0.63 -2.64
CA GLY A 36 -0.12 -0.46 -2.67
C GLY A 36 0.40 -0.75 -4.06
N ASP A 37 1.17 -1.83 -4.18
CA ASP A 37 1.89 -2.22 -5.39
C ASP A 37 2.72 -1.06 -5.97
N VAL A 38 3.49 -0.45 -5.08
CA VAL A 38 4.50 0.55 -5.42
C VAL A 38 5.67 -0.12 -6.12
N CYS A 39 6.05 -1.31 -5.61
CA CYS A 39 7.14 -2.12 -6.16
C CYS A 39 6.76 -2.80 -7.45
N ASP A 40 7.77 -3.07 -8.15
CA ASP A 40 8.16 -3.86 -9.30
C ASP A 40 7.18 -3.93 -10.49
N ASP A 41 7.80 -4.22 -11.62
CA ASP A 41 7.18 -4.57 -12.89
C ASP A 41 8.03 -5.69 -13.49
N TRP A 42 7.44 -6.51 -14.34
CA TRP A 42 8.14 -7.59 -15.03
C TRP A 42 9.38 -7.10 -15.80
N ASN A 43 9.28 -5.94 -16.43
CA ASN A 43 10.29 -5.37 -17.31
C ASN A 43 11.31 -4.47 -16.60
N VAL A 44 11.18 -4.24 -15.29
CA VAL A 44 12.14 -3.43 -14.55
C VAL A 44 13.36 -4.26 -14.13
N SER A 45 14.56 -3.73 -14.34
CA SER A 45 15.79 -4.35 -13.84
C SER A 45 15.99 -4.10 -12.33
N ASN A 46 16.90 -4.86 -11.68
CA ASN A 46 17.28 -4.61 -10.29
C ASN A 46 17.66 -3.14 -10.05
N ASN A 47 18.54 -2.60 -10.90
CA ASN A 47 18.99 -1.20 -10.79
C ASN A 47 17.86 -0.21 -11.12
N GLY A 48 16.97 -0.56 -12.04
CA GLY A 48 15.80 0.23 -12.37
C GLY A 48 14.87 0.37 -11.17
N LEU A 49 14.60 -0.73 -10.47
CA LEU A 49 13.78 -0.73 -9.27
C LEU A 49 14.41 0.06 -8.13
N ILE A 50 15.73 -0.08 -7.91
CA ILE A 50 16.45 0.72 -6.90
C ILE A 50 16.32 2.21 -7.19
N ARG A 51 16.59 2.64 -8.43
CA ARG A 51 16.46 4.06 -8.85
C ARG A 51 15.03 4.56 -8.71
N PHE A 52 14.04 3.73 -9.06
CA PHE A 52 12.64 4.08 -8.83
C PHE A 52 12.37 4.36 -7.35
N PHE A 53 12.81 3.48 -6.44
CA PHE A 53 12.57 3.65 -5.01
C PHE A 53 13.31 4.86 -4.41
N GLU A 54 14.49 5.19 -4.88
CA GLU A 54 15.20 6.43 -4.51
C GLU A 54 14.38 7.66 -4.94
N THR A 55 13.85 7.64 -6.16
CA THR A 55 12.97 8.69 -6.70
C THR A 55 11.66 8.76 -5.92
N PHE A 56 11.02 7.61 -5.67
CA PHE A 56 9.79 7.51 -4.89
C PHE A 56 9.97 8.05 -3.46
N THR A 57 11.04 7.67 -2.78
CA THR A 57 11.31 8.14 -1.41
C THR A 57 11.52 9.66 -1.37
N SER A 58 12.19 10.21 -2.37
CA SER A 58 12.38 11.66 -2.48
C SER A 58 11.07 12.38 -2.79
N TRP A 59 10.27 11.83 -3.70
CA TRP A 59 8.94 12.32 -4.02
C TRP A 59 8.00 12.25 -2.80
N TYR A 60 7.98 11.10 -2.12
CA TYR A 60 7.19 10.90 -0.89
C TYR A 60 7.47 11.98 0.16
N ARG A 61 8.75 12.24 0.45
CA ARG A 61 9.15 13.24 1.45
C ARG A 61 8.69 14.64 1.07
N ARG A 62 8.77 15.00 -0.19
CA ARG A 62 8.27 16.29 -0.68
C ARG A 62 6.75 16.41 -0.53
N GLU A 63 6.01 15.41 -0.97
CA GLU A 63 4.55 15.41 -0.86
C GLU A 63 4.09 15.38 0.61
N ALA A 64 4.78 14.63 1.47
CA ALA A 64 4.49 14.57 2.90
C ALA A 64 4.75 15.90 3.64
N GLY A 65 5.53 16.80 3.06
CA GLY A 65 5.68 18.18 3.53
C GLY A 65 4.49 19.09 3.19
N GLU A 66 3.67 18.70 2.20
CA GLU A 66 2.54 19.50 1.71
C GLU A 66 1.19 18.94 2.16
N ARG A 67 1.09 17.63 2.33
CA ARG A 67 -0.16 16.91 2.61
C ARG A 67 0.09 15.60 3.36
N GLU A 68 -0.95 15.02 3.91
CA GLU A 68 -0.87 13.67 4.48
C GLU A 68 -0.71 12.63 3.35
N VAL A 69 0.38 11.84 3.37
CA VAL A 69 0.62 10.78 2.39
C VAL A 69 0.71 9.43 3.10
N ILE A 70 -0.15 8.50 2.70
CA ILE A 70 -0.31 7.20 3.35
C ILE A 70 -0.06 6.11 2.32
N PRO A 71 1.14 5.51 2.28
CA PRO A 71 1.42 4.36 1.43
C PRO A 71 0.92 3.08 2.10
N LEU A 72 0.08 2.33 1.40
CA LEU A 72 -0.31 0.98 1.79
C LEU A 72 0.61 -0.05 1.16
N LEU A 73 0.71 -1.23 1.79
CA LEU A 73 1.43 -2.38 1.26
C LEU A 73 0.53 -3.18 0.32
N GLY A 74 0.99 -3.39 -0.91
CA GLY A 74 0.42 -4.35 -1.85
C GLY A 74 1.19 -5.67 -1.86
N ASN A 75 0.73 -6.64 -2.65
CA ASN A 75 1.35 -7.96 -2.72
C ASN A 75 2.76 -7.92 -3.34
N HIS A 76 3.01 -7.01 -4.28
CA HIS A 76 4.35 -6.81 -4.85
C HIS A 76 5.32 -6.11 -3.88
N ASP A 77 4.82 -5.35 -2.90
CA ASP A 77 5.64 -4.66 -1.92
C ASP A 77 6.14 -5.57 -0.80
N VAL A 78 5.33 -6.56 -0.42
CA VAL A 78 5.57 -7.42 0.75
C VAL A 78 6.92 -8.14 0.70
N PRO A 79 7.38 -8.72 -0.43
CA PRO A 79 8.66 -9.39 -0.49
C PRO A 79 9.84 -8.47 -0.12
N TYR A 80 9.74 -7.18 -0.51
CA TYR A 80 10.77 -6.18 -0.23
C TYR A 80 10.66 -5.61 1.18
N PHE A 81 9.45 -5.54 1.73
CA PHE A 81 9.23 -5.07 3.10
C PHE A 81 9.74 -6.06 4.15
N LEU A 82 9.76 -7.36 3.85
CA LEU A 82 10.22 -8.41 4.74
C LEU A 82 11.75 -8.47 4.83
N LYS A 83 12.27 -8.70 6.04
CA LYS A 83 13.70 -8.92 6.25
C LYS A 83 14.14 -10.23 5.60
N GLN A 84 15.20 -10.17 4.79
CA GLN A 84 15.84 -11.35 4.20
C GLN A 84 16.26 -12.34 5.29
N GLY A 85 16.04 -13.63 5.04
CA GLY A 85 16.36 -14.70 5.98
C GLY A 85 15.23 -15.05 6.96
N SER A 86 14.14 -14.26 7.03
CA SER A 86 12.97 -14.65 7.81
C SER A 86 12.16 -15.77 7.13
N SER A 87 11.46 -16.59 7.92
CA SER A 87 10.59 -17.64 7.38
C SER A 87 9.46 -17.08 6.50
N SER A 88 8.94 -15.91 6.88
CA SER A 88 7.93 -15.19 6.10
C SER A 88 8.48 -14.74 4.76
N TYR A 89 9.71 -14.19 4.71
CA TYR A 89 10.38 -13.81 3.47
C TYR A 89 10.53 -15.00 2.50
N ALA A 90 11.01 -16.15 2.98
CA ALA A 90 11.19 -17.33 2.15
C ALA A 90 9.88 -17.78 1.47
N ARG A 91 8.78 -17.77 2.24
CA ARG A 91 7.44 -18.13 1.74
C ARG A 91 6.93 -17.13 0.70
N VAL A 92 6.98 -15.84 1.01
CA VAL A 92 6.42 -14.79 0.15
C VAL A 92 7.22 -14.66 -1.14
N ARG A 93 8.55 -14.72 -1.07
CA ARG A 93 9.42 -14.68 -2.25
C ARG A 93 9.06 -15.77 -3.28
N ALA A 94 8.76 -16.99 -2.81
CA ALA A 94 8.42 -18.08 -3.69
C ALA A 94 7.10 -17.87 -4.46
N LEU A 95 6.23 -17.00 -3.93
CA LEU A 95 4.90 -16.72 -4.49
C LEU A 95 4.81 -15.35 -5.19
N ALA A 96 5.86 -14.51 -5.11
CA ALA A 96 5.83 -13.15 -5.62
C ALA A 96 6.24 -13.09 -7.11
N PRO A 97 5.30 -12.86 -8.02
CA PRO A 97 5.64 -12.71 -9.43
C PRO A 97 6.47 -11.46 -9.66
N GLY A 98 7.48 -11.53 -10.50
CA GLY A 98 8.32 -10.38 -10.85
C GLY A 98 9.33 -9.94 -9.79
N PHE A 99 9.38 -10.56 -8.61
CA PHE A 99 10.31 -10.22 -7.53
C PHE A 99 11.77 -10.18 -7.99
N LYS A 100 12.50 -9.12 -7.61
CA LYS A 100 13.89 -8.85 -7.98
C LYS A 100 14.85 -9.08 -6.78
N PRO A 101 15.38 -10.29 -6.57
CA PRO A 101 16.22 -10.57 -5.40
C PRO A 101 17.45 -9.66 -5.28
N GLY A 102 18.05 -9.24 -6.40
CA GLY A 102 19.21 -8.37 -6.43
C GLY A 102 18.92 -6.92 -6.00
N ALA A 103 17.67 -6.48 -6.03
CA ALA A 103 17.25 -5.17 -5.55
C ALA A 103 16.83 -5.19 -4.07
N HIS A 104 16.51 -6.37 -3.52
CA HIS A 104 15.84 -6.52 -2.22
C HIS A 104 16.49 -5.69 -1.11
N ARG A 105 17.79 -5.86 -0.87
CA ARG A 105 18.48 -5.19 0.26
C ARG A 105 18.28 -3.68 0.23
N LYS A 106 18.54 -3.06 -0.93
CA LYS A 106 18.46 -1.60 -1.06
C LYS A 106 17.01 -1.09 -1.01
N VAL A 107 16.10 -1.80 -1.66
CA VAL A 107 14.66 -1.45 -1.61
C VAL A 107 14.12 -1.62 -0.19
N HIS A 108 14.49 -2.70 0.51
CA HIS A 108 14.11 -2.90 1.92
C HIS A 108 14.56 -1.72 2.80
N GLU A 109 15.82 -1.30 2.69
CA GLU A 109 16.36 -0.14 3.44
C GLU A 109 15.54 1.14 3.16
N LEU A 110 15.19 1.41 1.90
CA LEU A 110 14.41 2.58 1.51
C LEU A 110 12.97 2.49 2.03
N MET A 111 12.35 1.31 1.99
CA MET A 111 11.01 1.09 2.50
C MET A 111 10.90 1.28 4.02
N GLN A 112 11.94 0.91 4.79
CA GLN A 112 11.95 1.13 6.25
C GLN A 112 11.89 2.62 6.63
N ASN A 113 12.28 3.52 5.73
CA ASN A 113 12.21 4.96 5.92
C ASN A 113 10.88 5.59 5.44
N THR A 114 9.94 4.76 5.01
CA THR A 114 8.61 5.17 4.54
C THR A 114 7.55 4.45 5.39
N PRO A 115 6.55 5.15 5.96
CA PRO A 115 5.62 4.58 6.93
C PRO A 115 4.52 3.75 6.24
N PHE A 116 4.90 2.69 5.55
CA PHE A 116 3.95 1.77 4.92
C PHE A 116 3.00 1.16 5.95
N GLN A 117 1.73 1.07 5.59
CA GLN A 117 0.63 0.53 6.39
C GLN A 117 -0.09 -0.59 5.63
N LEU A 118 -0.88 -1.40 6.34
CA LEU A 118 -1.73 -2.43 5.74
C LEU A 118 -3.11 -1.89 5.36
N ALA A 119 -3.57 -0.88 6.10
CA ALA A 119 -4.88 -0.30 5.94
C ALA A 119 -4.90 1.14 6.45
N TRP A 120 -5.82 1.91 5.91
CA TRP A 120 -6.16 3.24 6.37
C TRP A 120 -7.68 3.42 6.43
N SER A 121 -8.16 4.26 7.36
CA SER A 121 -9.57 4.65 7.43
C SER A 121 -9.73 6.05 8.01
N ASP A 122 -10.72 6.79 7.52
CA ASP A 122 -11.21 8.04 8.11
C ASP A 122 -12.49 7.84 8.95
N GLY A 123 -12.91 6.59 9.15
CA GLY A 123 -14.14 6.20 9.84
C GLY A 123 -15.31 5.91 8.91
N ASN A 124 -15.33 6.45 7.70
CA ASN A 124 -16.37 6.18 6.69
C ASN A 124 -15.87 5.26 5.58
N ILE A 125 -14.58 5.36 5.26
CA ILE A 125 -13.91 4.59 4.22
C ILE A 125 -12.83 3.75 4.87
N LEU A 126 -12.75 2.49 4.50
CA LEU A 126 -11.61 1.61 4.78
C LEU A 126 -10.88 1.34 3.47
N ALA A 127 -9.62 1.76 3.39
CA ALA A 127 -8.74 1.48 2.28
C ALA A 127 -7.76 0.36 2.64
N THR A 128 -7.66 -0.62 1.75
CA THR A 128 -6.67 -1.71 1.77
C THR A 128 -6.29 -2.01 0.33
N HIS A 129 -5.12 -2.58 0.07
CA HIS A 129 -4.73 -2.92 -1.29
C HIS A 129 -5.70 -3.94 -1.94
N ALA A 130 -5.91 -5.09 -1.31
CA ALA A 130 -6.66 -6.20 -1.91
C ALA A 130 -8.08 -6.38 -1.36
N GLY A 131 -8.57 -5.46 -0.51
CA GLY A 131 -9.83 -5.61 0.20
C GLY A 131 -9.74 -6.60 1.36
N LEU A 132 -10.89 -6.90 1.96
CA LEU A 132 -11.01 -7.83 3.08
C LEU A 132 -12.18 -8.78 2.86
N THR A 133 -11.98 -10.09 3.05
CA THR A 133 -13.10 -11.02 3.07
C THR A 133 -13.72 -11.09 4.47
N ARG A 134 -15.06 -11.30 4.50
CA ARG A 134 -15.76 -11.50 5.79
C ARG A 134 -15.21 -12.68 6.58
N ALA A 135 -14.84 -13.78 5.91
CA ALA A 135 -14.28 -14.95 6.55
C ALA A 135 -12.96 -14.64 7.25
N TRP A 136 -12.10 -13.87 6.57
CA TRP A 136 -10.84 -13.41 7.12
C TRP A 136 -11.07 -12.45 8.30
N GLY A 137 -11.94 -11.44 8.14
CA GLY A 137 -12.28 -10.48 9.18
C GLY A 137 -12.76 -11.18 10.46
N ARG A 138 -13.70 -12.13 10.36
CA ARG A 138 -14.18 -12.93 11.50
C ARG A 138 -13.05 -13.66 12.20
N ARG A 139 -12.13 -14.28 11.46
CA ARG A 139 -11.05 -15.10 12.01
C ARG A 139 -9.96 -14.26 12.67
N ARG A 140 -9.64 -13.10 12.14
CA ARG A 140 -8.46 -12.31 12.56
C ARG A 140 -8.79 -11.08 13.38
N LEU A 141 -9.93 -10.46 13.13
CA LEU A 141 -10.37 -9.25 13.82
C LEU A 141 -11.39 -9.54 14.94
N GLY A 142 -11.92 -10.77 14.99
CA GLY A 142 -12.91 -11.13 16.01
C GLY A 142 -14.15 -10.24 15.91
N ALA A 143 -14.60 -9.66 17.03
CA ALA A 143 -15.77 -8.77 17.08
C ALA A 143 -15.60 -7.50 16.22
N ASP A 144 -14.36 -7.03 16.01
CA ASP A 144 -14.06 -5.80 15.26
C ASP A 144 -14.29 -5.95 13.76
N TYR A 145 -14.51 -7.17 13.23
CA TYR A 145 -14.72 -7.38 11.79
C TYR A 145 -15.96 -6.66 11.25
N ARG A 146 -16.96 -6.45 12.09
CA ARG A 146 -18.22 -5.79 11.70
C ARG A 146 -18.00 -4.37 11.20
N PHE A 147 -17.05 -3.67 11.81
CA PHE A 147 -16.68 -2.30 11.42
C PHE A 147 -16.04 -2.21 10.03
N CYS A 148 -15.50 -3.31 9.51
CA CYS A 148 -14.92 -3.37 8.17
C CYS A 148 -15.96 -3.58 7.05
N PHE A 149 -17.22 -3.95 7.39
CA PHE A 149 -18.20 -4.44 6.41
C PHE A 149 -19.59 -3.78 6.49
N GLY A 150 -19.71 -2.56 6.94
CA GLY A 150 -20.97 -1.86 6.92
C GLY A 150 -21.31 -1.06 8.17
N GLU A 151 -20.51 -1.14 9.19
CA GLU A 151 -20.51 -0.21 10.31
C GLU A 151 -19.24 0.65 10.20
N LYS A 152 -19.25 1.88 10.74
CA LYS A 152 -18.11 2.81 10.66
C LYS A 152 -16.82 2.13 11.13
N ALA A 153 -15.83 2.04 10.24
CA ALA A 153 -14.52 1.50 10.60
C ALA A 153 -13.87 2.40 11.67
N SER A 154 -13.77 1.90 12.90
CA SER A 154 -13.14 2.66 13.97
C SER A 154 -11.62 2.77 13.77
N SER A 155 -11.03 3.84 14.24
CA SER A 155 -9.56 4.00 14.25
C SER A 155 -8.86 2.86 15.02
N SER A 156 -9.54 2.25 15.99
CA SER A 156 -9.04 1.08 16.73
C SER A 156 -8.95 -0.18 15.86
N SER A 157 -9.91 -0.41 14.94
CA SER A 157 -9.88 -1.54 14.01
C SER A 157 -8.71 -1.44 13.04
N VAL A 158 -8.49 -0.25 12.47
CA VAL A 158 -7.35 0.01 11.57
C VAL A 158 -6.02 -0.10 12.31
N SER A 159 -5.92 0.46 13.50
CA SER A 159 -4.73 0.31 14.35
C SER A 159 -4.45 -1.15 14.69
N ARG A 160 -5.48 -1.96 14.93
CA ARG A 160 -5.34 -3.40 15.15
C ARG A 160 -4.87 -4.12 13.89
N MET A 161 -5.44 -3.80 12.71
CA MET A 161 -4.97 -4.34 11.43
C MET A 161 -3.49 -4.04 11.21
N ASN A 162 -3.07 -2.80 11.41
CA ASN A 162 -1.69 -2.38 11.25
C ASN A 162 -0.73 -3.02 12.29
N ARG A 163 -1.22 -3.34 13.51
CA ARG A 163 -0.45 -4.06 14.53
C ARG A 163 -0.30 -5.56 14.28
N LEU A 164 -1.21 -6.17 13.54
CA LEU A 164 -1.17 -7.62 13.25
C LEU A 164 0.04 -8.03 12.38
N ARG A 165 0.92 -7.11 12.10
CA ARG A 165 2.24 -7.25 11.43
C ARG A 165 2.42 -8.56 10.63
N LEU A 166 2.81 -8.41 9.38
CA LEU A 166 3.52 -9.36 8.50
C LEU A 166 2.94 -10.79 8.29
N SER A 167 2.47 -11.50 9.30
CA SER A 167 1.76 -12.78 9.09
C SER A 167 0.44 -12.59 8.34
N LEU A 168 -0.06 -11.38 8.32
CA LEU A 168 -1.30 -10.96 7.73
C LEU A 168 -1.17 -10.58 6.27
N VAL A 169 -0.13 -9.84 5.93
CA VAL A 169 0.15 -9.36 4.57
C VAL A 169 0.25 -10.55 3.63
N VAL A 170 0.85 -11.64 4.08
CA VAL A 170 0.97 -12.88 3.30
C VAL A 170 -0.39 -13.50 2.97
N TYR A 171 -1.38 -13.38 3.85
CA TYR A 171 -2.69 -14.00 3.61
C TYR A 171 -3.63 -13.13 2.76
N VAL A 172 -3.63 -11.81 2.96
CA VAL A 172 -4.51 -10.90 2.22
C VAL A 172 -3.98 -10.65 0.80
N ALA A 173 -2.66 -10.54 0.65
CA ALA A 173 -2.03 -10.26 -0.63
C ALA A 173 -2.15 -11.43 -1.65
N PHE A 174 -2.23 -12.67 -1.19
CA PHE A 174 -2.24 -13.83 -2.09
C PHE A 174 -3.62 -14.43 -2.38
N ASP A 175 -4.63 -14.17 -1.54
CA ASP A 175 -6.00 -14.62 -1.81
C ASP A 175 -6.69 -13.84 -2.94
N TYR A 176 -6.15 -12.68 -3.36
CA TYR A 176 -6.78 -11.78 -4.34
C TYR A 176 -5.91 -11.40 -5.54
N ALA A 177 -4.76 -12.01 -5.72
CA ALA A 177 -3.83 -11.69 -6.82
C ALA A 177 -4.42 -11.84 -8.26
N PHE A 178 -5.68 -12.21 -8.39
CA PHE A 178 -6.34 -12.47 -9.69
C PHE A 178 -7.47 -11.50 -10.04
N ALA A 179 -7.78 -10.48 -9.26
CA ALA A 179 -9.08 -9.83 -9.38
C ALA A 179 -9.12 -8.34 -9.73
N VAL A 180 -8.03 -7.59 -9.90
CA VAL A 180 -8.17 -6.19 -10.33
C VAL A 180 -7.11 -5.80 -11.35
N PRO A 181 -7.49 -5.53 -12.61
CA PRO A 181 -6.71 -4.71 -13.50
C PRO A 181 -7.08 -3.26 -13.20
N SER A 182 -6.17 -2.41 -12.80
CA SER A 182 -6.32 -1.04 -13.25
C SER A 182 -5.46 -0.03 -12.49
N HIS A 183 -4.61 0.62 -13.20
CA HIS A 183 -4.09 1.93 -12.91
C HIS A 183 -5.28 2.90 -12.85
N GLY A 184 -5.60 3.45 -11.70
CA GLY A 184 -6.73 4.35 -11.55
C GLY A 184 -6.55 5.36 -10.42
N PHE A 185 -7.17 6.51 -10.61
CA PHE A 185 -7.29 7.53 -9.57
C PHE A 185 -8.76 7.63 -9.18
N ALA A 186 -9.04 7.71 -7.90
CA ALA A 186 -10.35 8.05 -7.39
C ALA A 186 -10.23 9.22 -6.41
N ILE A 187 -11.13 10.19 -6.54
CA ILE A 187 -11.26 11.29 -5.60
C ILE A 187 -12.52 11.10 -4.81
N VAL A 188 -12.39 11.14 -3.50
CA VAL A 188 -13.53 11.08 -2.59
C VAL A 188 -13.53 12.37 -1.76
N SER A 189 -14.60 13.14 -1.91
CA SER A 189 -14.93 14.22 -0.99
C SER A 189 -15.78 13.64 0.13
N GLY A 190 -15.32 13.78 1.37
CA GLY A 190 -16.11 13.37 2.53
C GLY A 190 -17.46 14.12 2.52
N GLY A 191 -18.57 13.37 2.53
CA GLY A 191 -19.89 13.91 2.78
C GLY A 191 -20.04 14.39 4.25
N PRO A 192 -21.13 15.11 4.56
CA PRO A 192 -21.40 15.61 5.90
C PRO A 192 -21.53 14.49 6.93
#